data_abbdfbce92e6e1bcf3d2bcd1bc605b95
#
_entry.id   abbdfbce92e6e1bcf3d2bcd1bc605b95
#
_cell.length_a   1.000
_cell.length_b   1.000
_cell.length_c   1.000
_cell.angle_alpha   90.00
_cell.angle_beta   90.00
_cell.angle_gamma   90.00
#
_symmetry.space_group_name_H-M   'P 1'
#
loop_
_entity.id
_entity.type
_entity.pdbx_description
1 polymer ?
#
loop_
_entity_poly.entity_id
_entity_poly.type
_entity_poly.pdbx_seq_one_letter_code
_entity_poly.pdbx_strand_id
1 'polypeptide(L)'
;MKNKKIILPIVAIAVIVLVGFGLLNSNKKNSDNKSDFSDKNSKFVIKENETKTIKYTDFDNGLVKMKIPEGWKVDVLGDYIHYTIKAYDPQRPTYQFFFNMKTEGYNKSQEAKAFQQRYYPDSLFAKTSVIEGKNTEGFYKIFNDLGTLNNTSLFTFPTLNDFTVVENLGTGVLGGDILRATFKDADGKDAEGLFTAYVYDAGAYYVPENVISGKQIDIYYLNVYDAIFITAPKDEFIDWQEPLSTIASSLEFTDTFMNGFNTQQDAVMQNFQNVRNICNQITDGIMDSWEKRSASYDIMSQKQSDATLGYERVYDTETNEVYKAYNGFTDDYDGERYKSITDDMYTKQTSGYIEKRWSVWKIKKRSTLLVQY
;
A
#
# COMPACT_ATOMS: atom_id res chain seq x y z
N MET A 1 -5.86 35.71 44.52
CA MET A 1 -6.07 34.28 44.23
C MET A 1 -4.99 33.83 43.26
N LYS A 2 -4.09 32.95 43.71
CA LYS A 2 -2.90 32.52 42.95
C LYS A 2 -3.29 31.44 41.94
N ASN A 3 -3.12 31.69 40.66
CA ASN A 3 -3.24 30.69 39.59
C ASN A 3 -2.08 29.69 39.69
N LYS A 4 -2.35 28.47 40.12
CA LYS A 4 -1.45 27.36 40.02
C LYS A 4 -1.49 26.83 38.58
N LYS A 5 -0.39 27.03 37.84
CA LYS A 5 -0.12 26.33 36.58
C LYS A 5 0.16 24.86 36.90
N ILE A 6 -0.72 23.98 36.49
CA ILE A 6 -0.48 22.54 36.52
C ILE A 6 0.40 22.24 35.32
N ILE A 7 1.68 21.99 35.59
CA ILE A 7 2.62 21.44 34.62
C ILE A 7 2.43 19.93 34.72
N LEU A 8 1.77 19.32 33.74
CA LEU A 8 1.81 17.86 33.58
C LEU A 8 3.18 17.47 33.01
N PRO A 9 3.83 16.47 33.56
CA PRO A 9 5.08 15.98 33.01
C PRO A 9 4.78 15.17 31.74
N ILE A 10 5.36 15.62 30.63
CA ILE A 10 5.53 14.79 29.42
C ILE A 10 6.56 13.74 29.80
N VAL A 11 6.09 12.59 30.25
CA VAL A 11 6.96 11.42 30.41
C VAL A 11 7.03 10.68 29.09
N ALA A 12 8.23 10.63 28.58
CA ALA A 12 8.66 9.89 27.42
C ALA A 12 8.14 8.44 27.41
N ILE A 13 7.33 8.11 26.41
CA ILE A 13 7.17 6.74 25.93
C ILE A 13 7.82 6.71 24.53
N ALA A 14 9.12 6.72 24.56
CA ALA A 14 9.97 6.50 23.41
C ALA A 14 11.03 5.46 23.79
N VAL A 15 10.62 4.29 24.22
CA VAL A 15 11.51 3.12 24.34
C VAL A 15 10.62 1.89 24.48
N ILE A 16 10.25 1.26 23.38
CA ILE A 16 10.00 -0.22 23.33
C ILE A 16 9.99 -0.73 21.87
N VAL A 17 10.06 0.13 20.84
CA VAL A 17 10.09 -0.37 19.45
C VAL A 17 11.53 -0.62 18.92
N LEU A 18 12.57 -0.36 19.73
CA LEU A 18 13.97 -0.52 19.31
C LEU A 18 14.64 -1.84 19.74
N VAL A 19 13.92 -2.76 20.37
CA VAL A 19 14.54 -4.02 20.86
C VAL A 19 14.28 -5.21 19.94
N GLY A 20 13.30 -5.15 19.04
CA GLY A 20 13.03 -6.22 18.07
C GLY A 20 13.97 -6.23 16.85
N PHE A 21 14.41 -5.07 16.39
CA PHE A 21 15.25 -4.94 15.19
C PHE A 21 16.76 -5.00 15.45
N GLY A 22 17.19 -4.91 16.69
CA GLY A 22 18.62 -4.91 17.06
C GLY A 22 19.28 -6.30 17.15
N LEU A 23 18.52 -7.39 17.12
CA LEU A 23 19.06 -8.74 17.29
C LEU A 23 19.21 -9.55 16.01
N LEU A 24 18.73 -9.05 14.87
CA LEU A 24 18.94 -9.72 13.59
C LEU A 24 20.12 -9.17 12.78
N ASN A 25 20.74 -8.05 13.23
CA ASN A 25 21.81 -7.41 12.46
C ASN A 25 23.21 -7.55 13.07
N SER A 26 23.40 -8.40 14.09
CA SER A 26 24.71 -8.51 14.76
C SER A 26 25.53 -9.75 14.41
N ASN A 27 25.22 -10.48 13.35
CA ASN A 27 26.06 -11.59 12.88
C ASN A 27 26.25 -11.63 11.36
N LYS A 28 26.50 -10.50 10.71
CA LYS A 28 27.28 -10.53 9.48
C LYS A 28 28.75 -10.72 9.86
N LYS A 29 29.11 -11.90 10.31
CA LYS A 29 30.46 -12.41 10.09
C LYS A 29 30.61 -12.50 8.59
N ASN A 30 31.55 -11.73 8.04
CA ASN A 30 32.19 -12.01 6.75
C ASN A 30 32.63 -13.48 6.77
N SER A 31 31.79 -14.36 6.31
CA SER A 31 32.24 -15.68 5.91
C SER A 31 32.47 -15.57 4.40
N ASP A 32 33.72 -15.36 4.04
CA ASP A 32 34.25 -15.55 2.70
C ASP A 32 34.15 -17.02 2.23
N ASN A 33 33.03 -17.69 2.57
CA ASN A 33 32.69 -19.00 2.05
C ASN A 33 31.62 -18.90 0.94
N LYS A 34 31.85 -17.99 -0.03
CA LYS A 34 31.15 -18.01 -1.33
C LYS A 34 31.64 -19.13 -2.26
N SER A 35 32.16 -20.24 -1.74
CA SER A 35 32.98 -21.10 -2.54
C SER A 35 32.32 -22.33 -3.16
N ASP A 36 31.08 -22.69 -2.85
CA ASP A 36 30.56 -23.98 -3.35
C ASP A 36 29.64 -23.95 -4.57
N PHE A 37 29.17 -22.77 -5.00
CA PHE A 37 28.26 -22.70 -6.16
C PHE A 37 28.83 -22.01 -7.39
N SER A 38 30.09 -21.60 -7.39
CA SER A 38 30.80 -21.13 -8.58
C SER A 38 31.36 -22.28 -9.43
N ASP A 39 31.07 -23.53 -9.10
CA ASP A 39 31.52 -24.65 -9.92
C ASP A 39 30.92 -24.50 -11.33
N LYS A 40 31.83 -24.35 -12.31
CA LYS A 40 31.49 -24.22 -13.73
C LYS A 40 30.67 -25.40 -14.24
N ASN A 41 30.57 -26.48 -13.46
CA ASN A 41 29.83 -27.70 -13.77
C ASN A 41 28.43 -27.76 -13.14
N SER A 42 28.02 -26.80 -12.29
CA SER A 42 26.68 -26.81 -11.73
C SER A 42 25.61 -26.66 -12.84
N LYS A 43 24.54 -27.45 -12.75
CA LYS A 43 23.43 -27.44 -13.72
C LYS A 43 22.56 -26.17 -13.64
N PHE A 44 22.78 -25.36 -12.62
CA PHE A 44 21.99 -24.14 -12.34
C PHE A 44 22.85 -22.95 -11.90
N VAL A 45 22.28 -21.76 -11.95
CA VAL A 45 22.89 -20.52 -11.49
C VAL A 45 21.93 -19.86 -10.51
N ILE A 46 22.45 -19.43 -9.37
CA ILE A 46 21.72 -18.62 -8.41
C ILE A 46 21.91 -17.14 -8.78
N LYS A 47 20.81 -16.44 -8.97
CA LYS A 47 20.78 -14.99 -9.09
C LYS A 47 20.11 -14.47 -7.85
N GLU A 48 20.88 -13.97 -6.90
CA GLU A 48 20.33 -13.23 -5.77
C GLU A 48 19.63 -11.99 -6.32
N ASN A 49 18.45 -11.68 -5.77
CA ASN A 49 17.89 -10.38 -5.98
C ASN A 49 18.95 -9.39 -5.50
N GLU A 50 19.33 -8.45 -6.36
CA GLU A 50 20.04 -7.29 -5.88
C GLU A 50 19.15 -6.73 -4.76
N THR A 51 19.57 -6.83 -3.52
CA THR A 51 19.00 -6.07 -2.42
C THR A 51 19.26 -4.62 -2.81
N LYS A 52 18.34 -4.06 -3.59
CA LYS A 52 18.33 -2.63 -3.85
C LYS A 52 18.12 -1.99 -2.49
N THR A 53 19.21 -1.64 -1.84
CA THR A 53 19.14 -0.81 -0.65
C THR A 53 18.46 0.48 -1.11
N ILE A 54 17.17 0.59 -0.82
CA ILE A 54 16.41 1.78 -1.18
C ILE A 54 17.02 2.93 -0.38
N LYS A 55 17.55 3.90 -1.09
CA LYS A 55 18.01 5.14 -0.49
C LYS A 55 16.81 6.05 -0.32
N TYR A 56 16.73 6.69 0.83
CA TYR A 56 15.69 7.65 1.14
C TYR A 56 16.24 9.07 1.09
N THR A 57 15.37 9.99 0.71
CA THR A 57 15.57 11.42 0.82
C THR A 57 14.47 12.03 1.67
N ASP A 58 14.79 13.12 2.37
CA ASP A 58 13.80 13.83 3.17
C ASP A 58 13.04 14.81 2.26
N PHE A 59 11.73 14.73 2.31
CA PHE A 59 10.84 15.74 1.74
C PHE A 59 10.38 16.68 2.86
N ASP A 60 10.46 17.99 2.61
CA ASP A 60 9.97 19.05 3.51
C ASP A 60 9.44 20.19 2.65
N ASN A 61 8.15 20.50 2.76
CA ASN A 61 7.54 21.65 2.08
C ASN A 61 7.10 22.77 3.05
N GLY A 62 7.56 22.70 4.31
CA GLY A 62 7.19 23.65 5.35
C GLY A 62 5.88 23.29 6.07
N LEU A 63 5.02 22.45 5.49
CA LEU A 63 3.76 21.99 6.10
C LEU A 63 3.89 20.55 6.60
N VAL A 64 4.53 19.68 5.83
CA VAL A 64 4.77 18.29 6.20
C VAL A 64 6.20 17.89 5.89
N LYS A 65 6.69 16.89 6.63
CA LYS A 65 7.95 16.21 6.40
C LYS A 65 7.70 14.73 6.25
N MET A 66 8.47 14.07 5.39
CA MET A 66 8.42 12.62 5.25
C MET A 66 9.67 12.09 4.55
N LYS A 67 9.96 10.81 4.73
CA LYS A 67 11.00 10.11 3.98
C LYS A 67 10.39 9.46 2.75
N ILE A 68 11.02 9.67 1.61
CA ILE A 68 10.59 9.05 0.35
C ILE A 68 11.78 8.36 -0.31
N PRO A 69 11.59 7.29 -1.08
CA PRO A 69 12.66 6.71 -1.89
C PRO A 69 13.28 7.74 -2.82
N GLU A 70 14.58 7.65 -3.02
CA GLU A 70 15.29 8.54 -3.94
C GLU A 70 14.70 8.43 -5.36
N GLY A 71 14.39 9.58 -5.96
CA GLY A 71 13.78 9.67 -7.29
C GLY A 71 12.24 9.69 -7.29
N TRP A 72 11.61 9.46 -6.15
CA TRP A 72 10.15 9.63 -6.03
C TRP A 72 9.75 11.10 -6.09
N LYS A 73 8.50 11.34 -6.49
CA LYS A 73 7.88 12.66 -6.51
C LYS A 73 6.84 12.78 -5.41
N VAL A 74 6.63 14.00 -4.96
CA VAL A 74 5.56 14.35 -4.04
C VAL A 74 4.73 15.47 -4.66
N ASP A 75 3.45 15.18 -4.88
CA ASP A 75 2.45 16.17 -5.28
C ASP A 75 1.61 16.53 -4.06
N VAL A 76 1.24 17.79 -3.94
CA VAL A 76 0.39 18.30 -2.87
C VAL A 76 -0.74 19.14 -3.44
N LEU A 77 -1.90 19.11 -2.77
CA LEU A 77 -3.08 19.89 -3.12
C LEU A 77 -3.74 20.41 -1.83
N GLY A 78 -4.25 21.61 -1.90
CA GLY A 78 -4.95 22.25 -0.77
C GLY A 78 -4.03 22.64 0.38
N ASP A 79 -4.65 23.04 1.47
CA ASP A 79 -4.00 23.44 2.69
C ASP A 79 -4.78 22.96 3.92
N TYR A 80 -4.09 22.79 5.02
CA TYR A 80 -4.64 22.46 6.34
C TYR A 80 -5.74 21.38 6.30
N ILE A 81 -7.00 21.73 6.53
CA ILE A 81 -8.11 20.74 6.62
C ILE A 81 -8.43 20.03 5.30
N HIS A 82 -8.02 20.59 4.17
CA HIS A 82 -8.20 20.00 2.84
C HIS A 82 -6.88 19.51 2.23
N TYR A 83 -5.86 19.33 3.06
CA TYR A 83 -4.53 18.93 2.59
C TYR A 83 -4.53 17.52 2.03
N THR A 84 -3.97 17.41 0.85
CA THR A 84 -3.78 16.13 0.16
C THR A 84 -2.33 16.01 -0.25
N ILE A 85 -1.73 14.85 -0.03
CA ILE A 85 -0.36 14.54 -0.43
C ILE A 85 -0.31 13.16 -1.10
N LYS A 86 0.48 13.07 -2.16
CA LYS A 86 0.76 11.84 -2.89
C LYS A 86 2.26 11.73 -3.12
N ALA A 87 2.90 10.72 -2.55
CA ALA A 87 4.29 10.37 -2.84
C ALA A 87 4.32 9.11 -3.71
N TYR A 88 5.02 9.13 -4.84
CA TYR A 88 4.95 8.05 -5.82
C TYR A 88 6.22 7.94 -6.68
N ASP A 89 6.45 6.74 -7.22
CA ASP A 89 7.47 6.51 -8.26
C ASP A 89 6.96 7.09 -9.61
N PRO A 90 7.59 8.13 -10.18
CA PRO A 90 7.11 8.74 -11.42
C PRO A 90 7.20 7.82 -12.65
N GLN A 91 7.98 6.74 -12.59
CA GLN A 91 8.09 5.76 -13.67
C GLN A 91 7.08 4.61 -13.50
N ARG A 92 6.65 4.37 -12.25
CA ARG A 92 5.74 3.30 -11.88
C ARG A 92 4.71 3.81 -10.86
N PRO A 93 3.74 4.65 -11.25
CA PRO A 93 2.88 5.41 -10.32
C PRO A 93 1.99 4.55 -9.42
N THR A 94 1.89 3.24 -9.67
CA THR A 94 1.19 2.29 -8.80
C THR A 94 1.89 2.14 -7.44
N TYR A 95 3.22 2.37 -7.38
CA TYR A 95 3.94 2.44 -6.11
C TYR A 95 3.75 3.83 -5.54
N GLN A 96 2.90 3.92 -4.54
CA GLN A 96 2.54 5.21 -3.97
C GLN A 96 2.06 5.12 -2.53
N PHE A 97 2.22 6.24 -1.86
CA PHE A 97 1.54 6.62 -0.63
C PHE A 97 0.61 7.78 -0.93
N PHE A 98 -0.60 7.72 -0.42
CA PHE A 98 -1.61 8.77 -0.54
C PHE A 98 -2.19 9.09 0.83
N PHE A 99 -2.37 10.36 1.09
CA PHE A 99 -3.09 10.88 2.25
C PHE A 99 -3.97 12.06 1.84
N ASN A 100 -5.22 12.05 2.28
CA ASN A 100 -6.13 13.18 2.18
C ASN A 100 -6.78 13.42 3.54
N MET A 101 -6.65 14.64 4.06
CA MET A 101 -7.12 15.00 5.38
C MET A 101 -8.65 14.98 5.48
N LYS A 102 -9.34 15.64 4.53
CA LYS A 102 -10.79 15.74 4.52
C LYS A 102 -11.33 15.92 3.11
N THR A 103 -12.39 15.22 2.81
CA THR A 103 -13.30 15.51 1.71
C THR A 103 -14.74 15.57 2.22
N GLU A 104 -15.56 16.35 1.58
CA GLU A 104 -16.91 16.68 2.05
C GLU A 104 -17.96 16.43 0.97
N GLY A 105 -19.21 16.33 1.43
CA GLY A 105 -20.34 16.49 0.55
C GLY A 105 -20.82 15.23 -0.15
N TYR A 106 -20.48 14.05 0.38
CA TYR A 106 -20.99 12.80 -0.19
C TYR A 106 -22.42 12.54 0.22
N ASN A 107 -23.22 12.03 -0.71
CA ASN A 107 -24.61 11.70 -0.45
C ASN A 107 -24.73 10.44 0.42
N LYS A 108 -25.73 10.42 1.30
CA LYS A 108 -26.00 9.29 2.19
C LYS A 108 -26.83 8.19 1.54
N SER A 109 -27.60 8.54 0.49
CA SER A 109 -28.48 7.61 -0.20
C SER A 109 -28.75 8.06 -1.63
N GLN A 110 -29.25 7.16 -2.46
CA GLN A 110 -29.62 7.45 -3.85
C GLN A 110 -30.79 8.44 -3.91
N GLU A 111 -31.72 8.39 -2.94
CA GLU A 111 -32.82 9.37 -2.82
C GLU A 111 -32.28 10.77 -2.54
N ALA A 112 -31.31 10.90 -1.62
CA ALA A 112 -30.66 12.18 -1.34
C ALA A 112 -29.98 12.72 -2.59
N LYS A 113 -29.22 11.90 -3.31
CA LYS A 113 -28.58 12.26 -4.58
C LYS A 113 -29.61 12.72 -5.63
N ALA A 114 -30.69 11.97 -5.80
CA ALA A 114 -31.75 12.31 -6.74
C ALA A 114 -32.44 13.63 -6.38
N PHE A 115 -32.63 13.90 -5.09
CA PHE A 115 -33.14 15.18 -4.61
C PHE A 115 -32.17 16.32 -4.95
N GLN A 116 -30.87 16.16 -4.69
CA GLN A 116 -29.86 17.18 -5.03
C GLN A 116 -29.82 17.45 -6.54
N GLN A 117 -29.84 16.39 -7.36
CA GLN A 117 -29.87 16.54 -8.83
C GLN A 117 -31.10 17.26 -9.35
N ARG A 118 -32.24 17.03 -8.71
CA ARG A 118 -33.50 17.64 -9.11
C ARG A 118 -33.60 19.12 -8.73
N TYR A 119 -33.18 19.46 -7.52
CA TYR A 119 -33.41 20.81 -6.99
C TYR A 119 -32.18 21.71 -6.99
N TYR A 120 -30.99 21.10 -7.02
CA TYR A 120 -29.70 21.80 -6.97
C TYR A 120 -28.68 21.18 -7.96
N PRO A 121 -29.00 21.11 -9.27
CA PRO A 121 -28.22 20.34 -10.24
C PRO A 121 -26.76 20.82 -10.39
N ASP A 122 -26.50 22.09 -10.11
CA ASP A 122 -25.17 22.69 -10.21
C ASP A 122 -24.34 22.52 -8.93
N SER A 123 -24.95 22.04 -7.85
CA SER A 123 -24.25 21.83 -6.58
C SER A 123 -23.22 20.71 -6.66
N LEU A 124 -22.19 20.76 -5.82
CA LEU A 124 -21.25 19.67 -5.64
C LEU A 124 -21.98 18.38 -5.24
N PHE A 125 -22.94 18.46 -4.34
CA PHE A 125 -23.74 17.32 -3.88
C PHE A 125 -24.48 16.57 -5.00
N ALA A 126 -24.96 17.30 -6.03
CA ALA A 126 -25.59 16.67 -7.17
C ALA A 126 -24.61 15.82 -8.01
N LYS A 127 -23.32 16.15 -7.95
CA LYS A 127 -22.25 15.52 -8.73
C LYS A 127 -21.56 14.38 -7.98
N THR A 128 -21.54 14.41 -6.65
CA THR A 128 -20.90 13.38 -5.84
C THR A 128 -21.71 12.09 -5.80
N SER A 129 -21.00 10.96 -5.68
CA SER A 129 -21.63 9.65 -5.53
C SER A 129 -22.12 9.40 -4.11
N VAL A 130 -22.87 8.34 -3.94
CA VAL A 130 -23.32 7.84 -2.65
C VAL A 130 -22.25 6.94 -2.07
N ILE A 131 -21.87 7.14 -0.81
CA ILE A 131 -21.04 6.18 -0.08
C ILE A 131 -21.96 5.07 0.45
N GLU A 132 -22.05 3.99 -0.31
CA GLU A 132 -22.82 2.83 0.11
C GLU A 132 -22.24 2.22 1.39
N GLY A 133 -23.11 1.82 2.32
CA GLY A 133 -22.67 1.28 3.62
C GLY A 133 -22.09 2.33 4.59
N LYS A 134 -21.87 3.58 4.16
CA LYS A 134 -21.32 4.67 4.96
C LYS A 134 -20.03 4.29 5.70
N ASN A 135 -19.15 3.55 5.02
CA ASN A 135 -17.93 3.00 5.58
C ASN A 135 -16.74 3.15 4.62
N THR A 136 -15.58 2.72 5.05
CA THR A 136 -14.31 2.78 4.31
C THR A 136 -14.41 2.11 2.94
N GLU A 137 -15.00 0.91 2.85
CA GLU A 137 -15.15 0.19 1.58
C GLU A 137 -16.03 0.96 0.59
N GLY A 138 -17.18 1.46 1.06
CA GLY A 138 -18.10 2.26 0.24
C GLY A 138 -17.44 3.51 -0.31
N PHE A 139 -16.58 4.17 0.47
CA PHE A 139 -15.81 5.33 0.02
C PHE A 139 -14.80 4.96 -1.07
N TYR A 140 -14.00 3.90 -0.87
CA TYR A 140 -12.99 3.53 -1.87
C TYR A 140 -13.58 3.00 -3.18
N LYS A 141 -14.78 2.44 -3.16
CA LYS A 141 -15.51 2.06 -4.39
C LYS A 141 -15.89 3.26 -5.27
N ILE A 142 -16.01 4.44 -4.68
CA ILE A 142 -16.31 5.70 -5.41
C ILE A 142 -15.13 6.67 -5.43
N PHE A 143 -13.94 6.22 -5.02
CA PHE A 143 -12.76 7.07 -4.86
C PHE A 143 -12.40 7.86 -6.14
N ASN A 144 -12.65 7.29 -7.30
CA ASN A 144 -12.36 7.93 -8.59
C ASN A 144 -13.15 9.24 -8.80
N ASP A 145 -14.26 9.45 -8.08
CA ASP A 145 -15.01 10.71 -8.10
C ASP A 145 -14.15 11.87 -7.61
N LEU A 146 -13.22 11.64 -6.68
CA LEU A 146 -12.26 12.68 -6.25
C LEU A 146 -11.46 13.22 -7.43
N GLY A 147 -10.92 12.33 -8.25
CA GLY A 147 -10.21 12.72 -9.46
C GLY A 147 -11.11 13.46 -10.46
N THR A 148 -12.32 12.94 -10.69
CA THR A 148 -13.28 13.56 -11.63
C THR A 148 -13.65 14.98 -11.20
N LEU A 149 -13.79 15.24 -9.89
CA LEU A 149 -14.23 16.51 -9.36
C LEU A 149 -13.09 17.48 -9.05
N ASN A 150 -11.89 16.98 -8.74
CA ASN A 150 -10.82 17.77 -8.14
C ASN A 150 -9.46 17.70 -8.86
N ASN A 151 -9.33 16.94 -9.97
CA ASN A 151 -8.08 16.93 -10.75
C ASN A 151 -7.76 18.33 -11.26
N THR A 152 -6.49 18.69 -11.15
CA THR A 152 -5.95 19.97 -11.66
C THR A 152 -4.75 19.69 -12.54
N SER A 153 -4.21 20.73 -13.18
CA SER A 153 -2.94 20.60 -13.92
C SER A 153 -1.74 20.28 -13.02
N LEU A 154 -1.87 20.52 -11.70
CA LEU A 154 -0.80 20.34 -10.72
C LEU A 154 -0.96 19.08 -9.88
N PHE A 155 -2.17 18.52 -9.80
CA PHE A 155 -2.45 17.35 -8.98
C PHE A 155 -3.44 16.42 -9.68
N THR A 156 -3.05 15.15 -9.83
CA THR A 156 -3.92 14.09 -10.36
C THR A 156 -4.11 13.04 -9.26
N PHE A 157 -5.38 12.81 -8.92
CA PHE A 157 -5.74 11.77 -7.96
C PHE A 157 -5.41 10.38 -8.53
N PRO A 158 -5.02 9.45 -7.66
CA PRO A 158 -4.88 8.05 -8.07
C PRO A 158 -6.18 7.47 -8.62
N THR A 159 -6.06 6.45 -9.46
CA THR A 159 -7.20 5.71 -10.02
C THR A 159 -7.28 4.34 -9.36
N LEU A 160 -8.45 4.00 -8.82
CA LEU A 160 -8.75 2.73 -8.16
C LEU A 160 -9.95 2.08 -8.85
N ASN A 161 -9.74 1.49 -10.05
CA ASN A 161 -10.80 0.79 -10.75
C ASN A 161 -11.02 -0.60 -10.16
N ASP A 162 -12.24 -1.11 -10.22
CA ASP A 162 -12.60 -2.47 -9.77
C ASP A 162 -12.18 -2.76 -8.33
N PHE A 163 -12.27 -1.75 -7.44
CA PHE A 163 -11.85 -1.87 -6.04
C PHE A 163 -12.60 -3.02 -5.33
N THR A 164 -11.83 -3.98 -4.84
CA THR A 164 -12.35 -5.20 -4.21
C THR A 164 -11.60 -5.48 -2.91
N VAL A 165 -12.33 -5.53 -1.81
CA VAL A 165 -11.77 -5.88 -0.50
C VAL A 165 -11.42 -7.36 -0.47
N VAL A 166 -10.18 -7.66 -0.11
CA VAL A 166 -9.67 -9.02 0.09
C VAL A 166 -9.78 -9.41 1.57
N GLU A 167 -9.47 -8.45 2.46
CA GLU A 167 -9.45 -8.70 3.90
C GLU A 167 -9.74 -7.40 4.67
N ASN A 168 -10.51 -7.52 5.76
CA ASN A 168 -10.64 -6.46 6.75
C ASN A 168 -9.72 -6.78 7.93
N LEU A 169 -8.70 -5.96 8.14
CA LEU A 169 -7.67 -6.13 9.15
C LEU A 169 -8.07 -5.57 10.53
N GLY A 170 -9.27 -4.99 10.62
CA GLY A 170 -9.80 -4.40 11.84
C GLY A 170 -10.10 -2.92 11.70
N THR A 171 -10.49 -2.30 12.80
CA THR A 171 -10.88 -0.90 12.83
C THR A 171 -9.73 -0.05 13.33
N GLY A 172 -9.40 0.99 12.59
CA GLY A 172 -8.41 1.98 12.99
C GLY A 172 -8.84 2.87 14.16
N VAL A 173 -7.90 3.63 14.72
CA VAL A 173 -8.14 4.47 15.93
C VAL A 173 -9.21 5.55 15.75
N LEU A 174 -9.51 5.94 14.52
CA LEU A 174 -10.59 6.92 14.22
C LEU A 174 -11.92 6.25 13.88
N GLY A 175 -12.01 4.93 13.87
CA GLY A 175 -13.24 4.19 13.59
C GLY A 175 -13.42 3.79 12.13
N GLY A 176 -12.50 4.14 11.22
CA GLY A 176 -12.46 3.61 9.87
C GLY A 176 -11.82 2.22 9.84
N ASP A 177 -12.32 1.35 8.96
CA ASP A 177 -11.71 0.03 8.76
C ASP A 177 -10.35 0.15 8.08
N ILE A 178 -9.43 -0.76 8.40
CA ILE A 178 -8.19 -0.97 7.67
C ILE A 178 -8.42 -2.14 6.72
N LEU A 179 -8.43 -1.86 5.42
CA LEU A 179 -8.78 -2.82 4.39
C LEU A 179 -7.54 -3.17 3.56
N ARG A 180 -7.32 -4.46 3.35
CA ARG A 180 -6.48 -4.94 2.27
C ARG A 180 -7.37 -5.14 1.05
N ALA A 181 -7.02 -4.52 -0.07
CA ALA A 181 -7.84 -4.55 -1.26
C ALA A 181 -7.01 -4.64 -2.54
N THR A 182 -7.61 -5.21 -3.58
CA THR A 182 -7.08 -5.21 -4.94
C THR A 182 -7.87 -4.23 -5.80
N PHE A 183 -7.23 -3.72 -6.84
CA PHE A 183 -7.83 -2.79 -7.79
C PHE A 183 -7.07 -2.84 -9.12
N LYS A 184 -7.59 -2.15 -10.13
CA LYS A 184 -6.86 -1.86 -11.37
C LYS A 184 -6.43 -0.40 -11.37
N ASP A 185 -5.15 -0.18 -11.66
CA ASP A 185 -4.59 1.16 -11.78
C ASP A 185 -5.08 1.89 -13.05
N ALA A 186 -4.55 3.08 -13.31
CA ALA A 186 -4.93 3.88 -14.48
C ALA A 186 -4.62 3.19 -15.82
N ASP A 187 -3.64 2.29 -15.85
CA ASP A 187 -3.26 1.50 -17.02
C ASP A 187 -4.05 0.18 -17.12
N GLY A 188 -4.96 -0.11 -16.17
CA GLY A 188 -5.72 -1.35 -16.07
C GLY A 188 -4.93 -2.54 -15.53
N LYS A 189 -3.75 -2.32 -14.93
CA LYS A 189 -2.93 -3.35 -14.33
C LYS A 189 -3.41 -3.67 -12.92
N ASP A 190 -3.27 -4.93 -12.54
CA ASP A 190 -3.63 -5.39 -11.20
C ASP A 190 -2.68 -4.82 -10.14
N ALA A 191 -3.28 -4.24 -9.12
CA ALA A 191 -2.59 -3.62 -8.00
C ALA A 191 -3.23 -4.07 -6.67
N GLU A 192 -2.48 -3.91 -5.61
CA GLU A 192 -2.90 -4.24 -4.25
C GLU A 192 -2.44 -3.15 -3.29
N GLY A 193 -3.16 -2.99 -2.19
CA GLY A 193 -2.79 -2.01 -1.19
C GLY A 193 -3.51 -2.18 0.14
N LEU A 194 -3.12 -1.35 1.10
CA LEU A 194 -3.82 -1.14 2.35
C LEU A 194 -4.47 0.23 2.35
N PHE A 195 -5.71 0.26 2.77
CA PHE A 195 -6.61 1.40 2.66
C PHE A 195 -7.32 1.65 3.98
N THR A 196 -7.41 2.90 4.41
CA THR A 196 -8.27 3.30 5.52
C THR A 196 -8.85 4.68 5.28
N ALA A 197 -10.04 4.93 5.80
CA ALA A 197 -10.70 6.24 5.80
C ALA A 197 -11.79 6.24 6.87
N TYR A 198 -11.99 7.37 7.51
CA TYR A 198 -13.10 7.54 8.45
C TYR A 198 -14.26 8.26 7.78
N VAL A 199 -15.36 7.54 7.56
CA VAL A 199 -16.60 8.11 7.01
C VAL A 199 -17.46 8.61 8.16
N TYR A 200 -17.65 9.92 8.23
CA TYR A 200 -18.36 10.61 9.29
C TYR A 200 -19.73 11.10 8.81
N ASP A 201 -20.78 10.73 9.54
CA ASP A 201 -22.11 11.27 9.31
C ASP A 201 -22.24 12.65 9.98
N ALA A 202 -22.29 13.71 9.17
CA ALA A 202 -22.25 15.08 9.65
C ALA A 202 -23.56 15.52 10.37
N GLY A 203 -24.57 14.67 10.40
CA GLY A 203 -25.87 14.93 11.02
C GLY A 203 -27.03 14.63 10.06
N ALA A 204 -28.22 15.07 10.36
CA ALA A 204 -29.40 14.82 9.55
C ALA A 204 -30.13 16.11 9.21
N TYR A 205 -30.62 16.22 7.98
CA TYR A 205 -31.50 17.25 7.53
C TYR A 205 -32.62 16.67 6.67
N TYR A 206 -33.81 16.58 7.24
CA TYR A 206 -34.93 15.91 6.60
C TYR A 206 -35.79 16.91 5.79
N VAL A 207 -36.06 16.51 4.55
CA VAL A 207 -36.99 17.24 3.66
C VAL A 207 -38.05 16.26 3.12
N PRO A 208 -39.27 16.75 2.79
CA PRO A 208 -40.26 15.95 2.11
C PRO A 208 -39.73 15.49 0.72
N GLU A 209 -39.81 14.21 0.41
CA GLU A 209 -39.46 13.66 -0.89
C GLU A 209 -40.25 14.34 -2.02
N ASN A 210 -41.53 14.50 -1.77
CA ASN A 210 -42.47 15.26 -2.60
C ASN A 210 -43.71 15.67 -1.76
N VAL A 211 -44.57 16.52 -2.33
CA VAL A 211 -45.72 17.07 -1.63
C VAL A 211 -46.78 16.01 -1.26
N ILE A 212 -46.72 14.84 -1.90
CA ILE A 212 -47.79 13.85 -1.83
C ILE A 212 -47.41 12.65 -0.95
N SER A 213 -46.13 12.22 -0.96
CA SER A 213 -45.72 10.94 -0.36
C SER A 213 -45.64 10.94 1.16
N GLY A 214 -45.51 12.13 1.79
CA GLY A 214 -45.25 12.24 3.22
C GLY A 214 -43.93 11.65 3.69
N LYS A 215 -43.16 10.99 2.78
CA LYS A 215 -41.86 10.43 3.05
C LYS A 215 -40.84 11.54 3.25
N GLN A 216 -40.03 11.41 4.28
CA GLN A 216 -38.92 12.31 4.57
C GLN A 216 -37.62 11.70 4.04
N ILE A 217 -36.78 12.52 3.42
CA ILE A 217 -35.45 12.15 2.96
C ILE A 217 -34.41 12.93 3.77
N ASP A 218 -33.40 12.23 4.26
CA ASP A 218 -32.23 12.90 4.85
C ASP A 218 -31.28 13.31 3.73
N ILE A 219 -31.25 14.60 3.45
CA ILE A 219 -30.40 15.20 2.40
C ILE A 219 -29.09 15.78 2.95
N TYR A 220 -28.79 15.56 4.25
CA TYR A 220 -27.50 15.93 4.78
C TYR A 220 -26.41 15.03 4.22
N TYR A 221 -25.16 15.27 4.54
CA TYR A 221 -24.03 14.66 3.84
C TYR A 221 -23.11 13.86 4.78
N LEU A 222 -22.25 13.08 4.15
CA LEU A 222 -21.11 12.41 4.77
C LEU A 222 -19.84 13.19 4.45
N ASN A 223 -18.95 13.24 5.43
CA ASN A 223 -17.57 13.66 5.25
C ASN A 223 -16.66 12.45 5.35
N VAL A 224 -15.51 12.51 4.69
CA VAL A 224 -14.47 11.50 4.80
C VAL A 224 -13.22 12.16 5.33
N TYR A 225 -12.68 11.59 6.39
CA TYR A 225 -11.45 12.05 7.03
C TYR A 225 -10.36 11.02 6.92
N ASP A 226 -9.11 11.50 6.88
CA ASP A 226 -7.90 10.70 6.94
C ASP A 226 -7.94 9.51 5.98
N ALA A 227 -8.27 9.80 4.71
CA ALA A 227 -8.18 8.79 3.67
C ALA A 227 -6.70 8.53 3.37
N ILE A 228 -6.22 7.34 3.75
CA ILE A 228 -4.83 6.93 3.62
C ILE A 228 -4.77 5.62 2.87
N PHE A 229 -3.82 5.51 1.95
CA PHE A 229 -3.45 4.22 1.41
C PHE A 229 -1.99 4.16 0.95
N ILE A 230 -1.51 2.94 0.88
CA ILE A 230 -0.25 2.54 0.28
C ILE A 230 -0.52 1.45 -0.74
N THR A 231 0.08 1.55 -1.91
CA THR A 231 -0.14 0.59 -3.00
C THR A 231 1.14 0.23 -3.74
N ALA A 232 1.10 -0.94 -4.37
CA ALA A 232 2.08 -1.40 -5.35
C ALA A 232 1.40 -2.35 -6.35
N PRO A 233 2.05 -2.74 -7.47
CA PRO A 233 1.58 -3.84 -8.29
C PRO A 233 1.33 -5.09 -7.45
N LYS A 234 0.25 -5.83 -7.75
CA LYS A 234 -0.22 -6.94 -6.92
C LYS A 234 0.87 -7.95 -6.59
N ASP A 235 1.70 -8.31 -7.56
CA ASP A 235 2.76 -9.31 -7.40
C ASP A 235 3.98 -8.79 -6.63
N GLU A 236 4.12 -7.46 -6.49
CA GLU A 236 5.26 -6.79 -5.87
C GLU A 236 4.90 -6.08 -4.55
N PHE A 237 3.62 -5.99 -4.20
CA PHE A 237 3.18 -5.31 -2.96
C PHE A 237 3.91 -5.83 -1.72
N ILE A 238 4.16 -7.13 -1.73
CA ILE A 238 4.93 -7.86 -0.73
C ILE A 238 6.35 -7.32 -0.57
N ASP A 239 7.05 -7.18 -1.69
CA ASP A 239 8.47 -6.80 -1.70
C ASP A 239 8.67 -5.31 -1.36
N TRP A 240 7.59 -4.54 -1.41
CA TRP A 240 7.56 -3.09 -1.13
C TRP A 240 7.08 -2.74 0.28
N GLN A 241 6.89 -3.72 1.13
CA GLN A 241 6.43 -3.55 2.50
C GLN A 241 7.27 -2.53 3.29
N GLU A 242 8.58 -2.73 3.39
CA GLU A 242 9.47 -1.85 4.14
C GLU A 242 9.49 -0.42 3.58
N PRO A 243 9.65 -0.19 2.28
CA PRO A 243 9.59 1.15 1.70
C PRO A 243 8.26 1.86 1.96
N LEU A 244 7.15 1.19 1.73
CA LEU A 244 5.82 1.78 1.92
C LEU A 244 5.55 2.11 3.40
N SER A 245 5.97 1.22 4.30
CA SER A 245 5.89 1.44 5.76
C SER A 245 6.75 2.61 6.20
N THR A 246 7.97 2.72 5.66
CA THR A 246 8.88 3.84 5.96
C THR A 246 8.27 5.16 5.53
N ILE A 247 7.68 5.24 4.34
CA ILE A 247 7.01 6.44 3.85
C ILE A 247 5.86 6.81 4.79
N ALA A 248 4.94 5.88 5.05
CA ALA A 248 3.75 6.12 5.86
C ALA A 248 4.10 6.55 7.30
N SER A 249 5.02 5.81 7.96
CA SER A 249 5.38 6.07 9.36
C SER A 249 6.24 7.34 9.55
N SER A 250 6.86 7.83 8.49
CA SER A 250 7.69 9.04 8.54
C SER A 250 6.92 10.35 8.31
N LEU A 251 5.62 10.28 7.98
CA LEU A 251 4.80 11.48 7.80
C LEU A 251 4.69 12.26 9.11
N GLU A 252 5.10 13.52 9.07
CA GLU A 252 5.09 14.45 10.20
C GLU A 252 4.51 15.80 9.76
N PHE A 253 3.56 16.31 10.52
CA PHE A 253 3.02 17.66 10.34
C PHE A 253 3.85 18.67 11.13
N THR A 254 4.24 19.77 10.48
CA THR A 254 5.04 20.83 11.12
C THR A 254 4.20 21.70 12.05
N ASP A 255 4.88 22.46 12.91
CA ASP A 255 4.18 23.46 13.73
C ASP A 255 3.43 24.51 12.88
N THR A 256 3.95 24.84 11.70
CA THR A 256 3.28 25.74 10.75
C THR A 256 1.94 25.17 10.30
N PHE A 257 1.92 23.87 9.94
CA PHE A 257 0.68 23.18 9.60
C PHE A 257 -0.29 23.16 10.78
N MET A 258 0.19 22.78 11.96
CA MET A 258 -0.63 22.69 13.17
C MET A 258 -1.27 24.03 13.56
N ASN A 259 -0.51 25.12 13.45
CA ASN A 259 -1.02 26.45 13.75
C ASN A 259 -2.06 26.90 12.72
N GLY A 260 -1.81 26.67 11.43
CA GLY A 260 -2.77 27.00 10.36
C GLY A 260 -4.05 26.19 10.48
N PHE A 261 -3.94 24.90 10.74
CA PHE A 261 -5.07 24.02 10.97
C PHE A 261 -5.94 24.47 12.15
N ASN A 262 -5.32 24.79 13.30
CA ASN A 262 -6.04 25.25 14.49
C ASN A 262 -6.82 26.55 14.27
N THR A 263 -6.43 27.36 13.29
CA THR A 263 -7.17 28.59 12.92
C THR A 263 -8.38 28.32 12.02
N GLN A 264 -8.41 27.18 11.33
CA GLN A 264 -9.48 26.78 10.41
C GLN A 264 -10.47 25.77 11.03
N GLN A 265 -10.39 25.52 12.30
CA GLN A 265 -10.97 24.42 13.07
C GLN A 265 -12.33 23.90 12.60
N ASP A 266 -12.34 22.61 12.28
CA ASP A 266 -13.51 21.76 12.37
C ASP A 266 -13.44 20.99 13.70
N ALA A 267 -14.45 21.06 14.55
CA ALA A 267 -14.45 20.57 15.93
C ALA A 267 -14.21 19.04 16.06
N VAL A 268 -14.25 18.30 14.95
CA VAL A 268 -14.12 16.83 14.89
C VAL A 268 -12.66 16.38 14.84
N MET A 269 -11.71 17.24 14.46
CA MET A 269 -10.36 16.83 14.06
C MET A 269 -9.25 17.32 15.00
N GLN A 270 -9.42 17.23 16.29
CA GLN A 270 -8.41 17.72 17.25
C GLN A 270 -7.19 16.80 17.44
N ASN A 271 -7.00 15.74 16.63
CA ASN A 271 -6.03 14.74 17.03
C ASN A 271 -5.11 14.25 15.89
N PHE A 272 -4.14 15.09 15.50
CA PHE A 272 -3.07 14.73 14.53
C PHE A 272 -2.18 13.57 14.96
N GLN A 273 -2.08 13.29 16.25
CA GLN A 273 -1.38 12.09 16.70
C GLN A 273 -2.05 10.83 16.19
N ASN A 274 -3.35 10.91 15.84
CA ASN A 274 -4.07 9.80 15.27
C ASN A 274 -3.65 9.50 13.82
N VAL A 275 -3.32 10.50 13.01
CA VAL A 275 -2.81 10.23 11.63
C VAL A 275 -1.53 9.41 11.70
N ARG A 276 -0.59 9.76 12.57
CA ARG A 276 0.63 8.98 12.79
C ARG A 276 0.31 7.58 13.33
N ASN A 277 -0.65 7.47 14.24
CA ASN A 277 -1.09 6.18 14.76
C ASN A 277 -1.77 5.34 13.67
N ILE A 278 -2.55 5.95 12.78
CA ILE A 278 -3.14 5.26 11.62
C ILE A 278 -2.04 4.78 10.67
N CYS A 279 -1.05 5.61 10.37
CA CYS A 279 0.08 5.20 9.54
C CYS A 279 0.85 4.03 10.19
N ASN A 280 1.04 4.06 11.50
CA ASN A 280 1.63 2.94 12.24
C ASN A 280 0.72 1.69 12.19
N GLN A 281 -0.59 1.83 12.34
CA GLN A 281 -1.53 0.71 12.23
C GLN A 281 -1.58 0.11 10.82
N ILE A 282 -1.45 0.94 9.77
CA ILE A 282 -1.28 0.44 8.40
C ILE A 282 0.01 -0.38 8.32
N THR A 283 1.10 0.10 8.92
CA THR A 283 2.38 -0.62 8.98
C THR A 283 2.25 -1.93 9.74
N ASP A 284 1.62 -1.90 10.92
CA ASP A 284 1.36 -3.10 11.73
C ASP A 284 0.42 -4.06 10.98
N GLY A 285 -0.59 -3.53 10.29
CA GLY A 285 -1.51 -4.31 9.44
C GLY A 285 -0.79 -4.97 8.26
N ILE A 286 0.24 -4.32 7.71
CA ILE A 286 1.13 -4.96 6.74
C ILE A 286 1.80 -6.17 7.39
N MET A 287 2.41 -6.02 8.55
CA MET A 287 3.10 -7.11 9.26
C MET A 287 2.14 -8.24 9.64
N ASP A 288 1.00 -7.90 10.26
CA ASP A 288 -0.04 -8.88 10.63
C ASP A 288 -0.64 -9.61 9.43
N SER A 289 -0.84 -8.91 8.33
CA SER A 289 -1.33 -9.49 7.07
C SER A 289 -0.36 -10.51 6.50
N TRP A 290 0.94 -10.29 6.70
CA TRP A 290 1.99 -11.23 6.32
C TRP A 290 1.95 -12.50 7.16
N GLU A 291 1.89 -12.35 8.48
CA GLU A 291 1.84 -13.50 9.38
C GLU A 291 0.57 -14.34 9.17
N LYS A 292 -0.54 -13.69 8.82
CA LYS A 292 -1.84 -14.35 8.55
C LYS A 292 -1.99 -14.89 7.13
N ARG A 293 -1.11 -14.55 6.20
CA ARG A 293 -1.15 -15.07 4.81
C ARG A 293 -0.97 -16.57 4.68
N SER A 294 -0.77 -17.29 5.77
CA SER A 294 -0.83 -18.74 5.81
C SER A 294 -2.24 -19.32 5.48
N ALA A 295 -3.26 -18.49 5.36
CA ALA A 295 -4.60 -18.91 5.02
C ALA A 295 -4.80 -19.00 3.50
N SER A 296 -4.79 -20.20 3.03
CA SER A 296 -5.18 -20.84 1.77
C SER A 296 -5.33 -20.03 0.47
N TYR A 297 -5.93 -18.85 0.41
CA TYR A 297 -6.24 -18.16 -0.85
C TYR A 297 -5.05 -17.46 -1.49
N ASP A 298 -4.23 -16.77 -0.70
CA ASP A 298 -3.04 -16.08 -1.23
C ASP A 298 -1.95 -17.05 -1.64
N ILE A 299 -1.80 -18.13 -0.87
CA ILE A 299 -0.88 -19.21 -1.20
C ILE A 299 -1.28 -19.84 -2.54
N MET A 300 -2.58 -20.07 -2.75
CA MET A 300 -3.08 -20.64 -3.99
C MET A 300 -2.88 -19.70 -5.18
N SER A 301 -3.12 -18.38 -4.99
CA SER A 301 -2.87 -17.36 -6.01
C SER A 301 -1.39 -17.26 -6.37
N GLN A 302 -0.49 -17.27 -5.38
CA GLN A 302 0.95 -17.25 -5.60
C GLN A 302 1.45 -18.53 -6.27
N LYS A 303 0.96 -19.69 -5.87
CA LYS A 303 1.26 -20.98 -6.52
C LYS A 303 0.82 -20.97 -7.99
N GLN A 304 -0.36 -20.44 -8.28
CA GLN A 304 -0.87 -20.33 -9.63
C GLN A 304 -0.05 -19.35 -10.48
N SER A 305 0.34 -18.22 -9.90
CA SER A 305 1.23 -17.24 -10.55
C SER A 305 2.60 -17.84 -10.85
N ASP A 306 3.24 -18.45 -9.85
CA ASP A 306 4.54 -19.08 -10.02
C ASP A 306 4.48 -20.21 -11.08
N ALA A 307 3.46 -21.05 -11.05
CA ALA A 307 3.26 -22.11 -12.04
C ALA A 307 3.05 -21.54 -13.46
N THR A 308 2.29 -20.45 -13.60
CA THR A 308 2.05 -19.78 -14.89
C THR A 308 3.33 -19.18 -15.45
N LEU A 309 4.19 -18.64 -14.58
CA LEU A 309 5.47 -18.06 -14.94
C LEU A 309 6.59 -19.10 -15.08
N GLY A 310 6.31 -20.39 -14.82
CA GLY A 310 7.25 -21.48 -14.94
C GLY A 310 8.24 -21.59 -13.78
N TYR A 311 7.84 -21.16 -12.59
CA TYR A 311 8.63 -21.25 -11.37
C TYR A 311 8.04 -22.23 -10.36
N GLU A 312 8.92 -22.77 -9.52
CA GLU A 312 8.59 -23.38 -8.23
C GLU A 312 9.40 -22.67 -7.15
N ARG A 313 8.93 -22.71 -5.90
CA ARG A 313 9.67 -22.13 -4.78
C ARG A 313 10.40 -23.21 -4.00
N VAL A 314 11.63 -22.89 -3.67
CA VAL A 314 12.48 -23.73 -2.82
C VAL A 314 13.08 -22.90 -1.70
N TYR A 315 13.37 -23.55 -0.59
CA TYR A 315 14.10 -22.91 0.48
C TYR A 315 15.50 -23.53 0.65
N ASP A 316 16.44 -22.67 0.98
CA ASP A 316 17.79 -23.02 1.33
C ASP A 316 17.84 -23.43 2.81
N THR A 317 18.16 -24.68 3.09
CA THR A 317 18.19 -25.22 4.46
C THR A 317 19.33 -24.65 5.31
N GLU A 318 20.36 -24.05 4.70
CA GLU A 318 21.49 -23.46 5.41
C GLU A 318 21.23 -22.00 5.77
N THR A 319 20.62 -21.22 4.85
CA THR A 319 20.38 -19.79 5.05
C THR A 319 18.94 -19.50 5.48
N ASN A 320 18.03 -20.46 5.32
CA ASN A 320 16.60 -20.31 5.54
C ASN A 320 15.93 -19.28 4.62
N GLU A 321 16.53 -19.02 3.46
CA GLU A 321 16.06 -18.13 2.43
C GLU A 321 15.21 -18.87 1.39
N VAL A 322 14.25 -18.16 0.77
CA VAL A 322 13.37 -18.73 -0.26
C VAL A 322 13.78 -18.19 -1.63
N TYR A 323 13.84 -19.08 -2.62
CA TYR A 323 14.18 -18.76 -4.00
C TYR A 323 13.06 -19.20 -4.96
N LYS A 324 12.90 -18.47 -6.07
CA LYS A 324 12.11 -18.92 -7.23
C LYS A 324 13.02 -19.74 -8.14
N ALA A 325 12.83 -21.03 -8.17
CA ALA A 325 13.56 -21.93 -9.06
C ALA A 325 12.76 -22.20 -10.33
N TYR A 326 13.44 -22.60 -11.42
CA TYR A 326 12.73 -23.05 -12.62
C TYR A 326 11.90 -24.29 -12.30
N ASN A 327 10.75 -24.43 -12.93
CA ASN A 327 9.85 -25.58 -12.72
C ASN A 327 10.55 -26.92 -12.99
N GLY A 328 10.46 -27.86 -12.05
CA GLY A 328 11.15 -29.13 -12.05
C GLY A 328 12.59 -29.08 -11.50
N PHE A 329 12.97 -27.98 -10.84
CA PHE A 329 14.28 -27.88 -10.18
C PHE A 329 14.44 -28.94 -9.09
N THR A 330 13.41 -29.13 -8.24
CA THR A 330 13.47 -30.14 -7.16
C THR A 330 13.57 -31.57 -7.67
N ASP A 331 13.10 -31.86 -8.89
CA ASP A 331 13.25 -33.14 -9.56
C ASP A 331 14.66 -33.31 -10.16
N ASP A 332 15.28 -32.23 -10.61
CA ASP A 332 16.61 -32.17 -11.23
C ASP A 332 17.75 -32.07 -10.18
N TYR A 333 17.42 -31.65 -8.95
CA TYR A 333 18.39 -31.37 -7.89
C TYR A 333 18.60 -32.58 -6.99
N ASP A 334 19.83 -33.07 -6.96
CA ASP A 334 20.27 -34.27 -6.21
C ASP A 334 20.95 -33.94 -4.86
N GLY A 335 21.01 -32.64 -4.48
CA GLY A 335 21.61 -32.23 -3.22
C GLY A 335 20.58 -32.10 -2.08
N GLU A 336 21.12 -31.89 -0.87
CA GLU A 336 20.28 -31.79 0.35
C GLU A 336 19.93 -30.33 0.78
N ARG A 337 20.56 -29.34 0.16
CA ARG A 337 20.47 -27.94 0.58
C ARG A 337 19.15 -27.29 0.21
N TYR A 338 18.68 -27.49 -1.03
CA TYR A 338 17.43 -26.88 -1.50
C TYR A 338 16.29 -27.87 -1.43
N LYS A 339 15.19 -27.46 -0.78
CA LYS A 339 13.98 -28.29 -0.61
C LYS A 339 12.75 -27.50 -1.03
N SER A 340 11.72 -28.22 -1.50
CA SER A 340 10.41 -27.62 -1.74
C SER A 340 9.90 -26.93 -0.49
N ILE A 341 9.29 -25.76 -0.64
CA ILE A 341 8.72 -25.01 0.48
C ILE A 341 7.39 -25.64 0.92
N THR A 342 7.05 -25.41 2.19
CA THR A 342 5.72 -25.65 2.75
C THR A 342 4.83 -24.42 2.55
N ASP A 343 3.53 -24.59 2.74
CA ASP A 343 2.56 -23.53 2.48
C ASP A 343 2.80 -22.26 3.33
N ASP A 344 3.22 -22.43 4.58
CA ASP A 344 3.58 -21.34 5.47
C ASP A 344 4.81 -20.53 5.00
N MET A 345 5.67 -21.14 4.20
CA MET A 345 6.85 -20.46 3.65
C MET A 345 6.54 -19.56 2.45
N TYR A 346 5.36 -19.67 1.83
CA TYR A 346 4.95 -18.73 0.76
C TYR A 346 4.81 -17.29 1.26
N THR A 347 4.74 -17.08 2.56
CA THR A 347 4.76 -15.75 3.18
C THR A 347 6.13 -15.10 3.20
N LYS A 348 7.22 -15.86 3.00
CA LYS A 348 8.58 -15.33 3.01
C LYS A 348 8.90 -14.62 1.69
N GLN A 349 9.59 -13.50 1.80
CA GLN A 349 10.15 -12.80 0.64
C GLN A 349 11.14 -13.73 -0.10
N THR A 350 11.11 -13.69 -1.42
CA THR A 350 12.07 -14.46 -2.22
C THR A 350 13.40 -13.70 -2.33
N SER A 351 14.49 -14.40 -2.02
CA SER A 351 15.85 -13.83 -2.02
C SER A 351 16.48 -13.79 -3.42
N GLY A 352 15.89 -14.51 -4.38
CA GLY A 352 16.43 -14.55 -5.74
C GLY A 352 15.83 -15.65 -6.61
N TYR A 353 16.54 -15.93 -7.68
CA TYR A 353 16.15 -16.92 -8.69
C TYR A 353 17.20 -18.00 -8.84
N ILE A 354 16.75 -19.24 -9.04
CA ILE A 354 17.59 -20.35 -9.46
C ILE A 354 17.24 -20.67 -10.90
N GLU A 355 18.14 -20.36 -11.81
CA GLU A 355 17.95 -20.56 -13.24
C GLU A 355 18.73 -21.77 -13.76
N LYS A 356 18.16 -22.45 -14.76
CA LYS A 356 18.86 -23.55 -15.44
C LYS A 356 20.04 -23.00 -16.25
N ARG A 357 21.24 -23.53 -16.03
CA ARG A 357 22.40 -23.15 -16.83
C ARG A 357 22.26 -23.79 -18.20
N TRP A 358 22.04 -22.99 -19.23
CA TRP A 358 22.05 -23.45 -20.60
C TRP A 358 23.49 -23.79 -21.00
N SER A 359 23.80 -25.03 -21.23
CA SER A 359 25.06 -25.40 -21.90
C SER A 359 25.05 -24.83 -23.31
N VAL A 360 26.01 -23.95 -23.61
CA VAL A 360 26.20 -23.46 -24.97
C VAL A 360 26.53 -24.66 -25.83
N TRP A 361 25.57 -25.18 -26.58
CA TRP A 361 25.82 -26.17 -27.59
C TRP A 361 26.77 -25.54 -28.58
N LYS A 362 28.05 -26.02 -28.60
CA LYS A 362 28.98 -25.75 -29.69
C LYS A 362 28.32 -26.26 -30.96
N ILE A 363 27.81 -25.37 -31.78
CA ILE A 363 27.41 -25.68 -33.15
C ILE A 363 28.70 -26.14 -33.83
N LYS A 364 28.90 -27.46 -33.96
CA LYS A 364 29.89 -28.00 -34.86
C LYS A 364 29.51 -27.49 -36.26
N LYS A 365 30.32 -26.53 -36.77
CA LYS A 365 30.27 -26.19 -38.18
C LYS A 365 30.49 -27.49 -38.98
N ARG A 366 29.44 -27.99 -39.59
CA ARG A 366 29.55 -28.97 -40.65
C ARG A 366 30.28 -28.25 -41.79
N SER A 367 31.53 -28.61 -42.02
CA SER A 367 32.25 -28.27 -43.22
C SER A 367 31.49 -28.88 -44.39
N THR A 368 30.84 -28.04 -45.17
CA THR A 368 30.24 -28.43 -46.46
C THR A 368 31.39 -28.72 -47.41
N LEU A 369 31.62 -29.99 -47.73
CA LEU A 369 32.41 -30.39 -48.86
C LEU A 369 31.70 -29.88 -50.13
N LEU A 370 32.30 -28.90 -50.79
CA LEU A 370 32.03 -28.57 -52.17
C LEU A 370 32.49 -29.72 -53.07
N VAL A 371 31.57 -30.47 -53.61
CA VAL A 371 31.82 -31.33 -54.76
C VAL A 371 31.58 -30.47 -55.99
N GLN A 372 32.67 -30.20 -56.73
CA GLN A 372 32.60 -29.64 -58.09
C GLN A 372 32.10 -30.74 -59.04
N TYR A 373 31.14 -30.38 -59.86
CA TYR A 373 30.97 -30.83 -61.25
C TYR A 373 30.54 -29.64 -62.07
#